data_60668516bde8978abb8ff3e77f792774
#
_entry.id   60668516bde8978abb8ff3e77f792774
#
_cell.length_a   1.000
_cell.length_b   1.000
_cell.length_c   1.000
_cell.angle_alpha   90.00
_cell.angle_beta   90.00
_cell.angle_gamma   90.00
#
_symmetry.space_group_name_H-M   'P 1'
#
loop_
_entity.id
_entity.type
_entity.pdbx_description
1 polymer ?
#
loop_
_entity_poly.entity_id
_entity_poly.type
_entity_poly.pdbx_seq_one_letter_code
_entity_poly.pdbx_strand_id
1 'polypeptide(L)'
;MTACWARLSADAGLIFAFGKMDWLAIEEMPAGAEYPLATIEQVSSKTEQLTFSGGYESEGEITVACYATTQRQAAALAQAVRDALRLVSVTIQGRTTSEIFVDGGESEYLGRGQDGDHVYVESVDFSVTWPGELPT
;
A
#
# COMPACT_ATOMS: atom_id res chain seq x y z
N MET A 1 5.22 -1.04 7.24
CA MET A 1 5.09 -0.21 6.02
C MET A 1 6.28 -0.34 5.08
N THR A 2 7.49 -0.18 5.58
CA THR A 2 8.71 -0.20 4.75
C THR A 2 8.88 -1.48 3.93
N ALA A 3 8.61 -2.65 4.52
CA ALA A 3 8.70 -3.92 3.80
C ALA A 3 7.65 -4.03 2.68
N CYS A 4 6.44 -3.57 2.91
CA CYS A 4 5.38 -3.56 1.89
C CYS A 4 5.71 -2.57 0.77
N TRP A 5 6.23 -1.39 1.11
CA TRP A 5 6.72 -0.43 0.13
C TRP A 5 7.82 -1.03 -0.76
N ALA A 6 8.80 -1.68 -0.14
CA ALA A 6 9.90 -2.31 -0.87
C ALA A 6 9.39 -3.42 -1.80
N ARG A 7 8.46 -4.24 -1.35
CA ARG A 7 7.86 -5.31 -2.15
C ARG A 7 7.10 -4.75 -3.35
N LEU A 8 6.25 -3.75 -3.13
CA LEU A 8 5.44 -3.15 -4.19
C LEU A 8 6.29 -2.35 -5.18
N SER A 9 7.19 -1.51 -4.67
CA SER A 9 8.00 -0.63 -5.54
C SER A 9 8.95 -1.40 -6.47
N ALA A 10 9.32 -2.62 -6.11
CA ALA A 10 10.17 -3.49 -6.91
C ALA A 10 9.39 -4.40 -7.88
N ASP A 11 8.06 -4.42 -7.82
CA ASP A 11 7.24 -5.29 -8.67
C ASP A 11 7.25 -4.80 -10.13
N ALA A 12 7.81 -5.62 -11.03
CA ALA A 12 7.95 -5.27 -12.45
C ALA A 12 6.60 -5.07 -13.14
N GLY A 13 5.59 -5.85 -12.77
CA GLY A 13 4.24 -5.71 -13.31
C GLY A 13 3.59 -4.39 -12.93
N LEU A 14 3.80 -3.93 -11.69
CA LEU A 14 3.31 -2.65 -11.21
C LEU A 14 4.06 -1.46 -11.82
N ILE A 15 5.38 -1.56 -11.94
CA ILE A 15 6.19 -0.55 -12.64
C ILE A 15 5.67 -0.37 -14.07
N PHE A 16 5.39 -1.47 -14.76
CA PHE A 16 4.84 -1.44 -16.11
C PHE A 16 3.42 -0.83 -16.13
N ALA A 17 2.55 -1.23 -15.19
CA ALA A 17 1.16 -0.75 -15.13
C ALA A 17 1.07 0.76 -14.86
N PHE A 18 1.92 1.28 -13.97
CA PHE A 18 2.00 2.72 -13.69
C PHE A 18 2.85 3.49 -14.71
N GLY A 19 3.69 2.80 -15.49
CA GLY A 19 4.52 3.39 -16.52
C GLY A 19 5.77 4.12 -16.03
N LYS A 20 6.14 3.94 -14.75
CA LYS A 20 7.31 4.58 -14.16
C LYS A 20 7.83 3.81 -12.95
N MET A 21 9.13 3.97 -12.63
CA MET A 21 9.75 3.28 -11.50
C MET A 21 9.42 3.92 -10.15
N ASP A 22 9.17 5.22 -10.11
CA ASP A 22 8.85 5.99 -8.91
C ASP A 22 7.34 6.18 -8.71
N TRP A 23 6.56 5.14 -9.06
CA TRP A 23 5.10 5.18 -9.01
C TRP A 23 4.53 5.19 -7.58
N LEU A 24 5.30 4.78 -6.59
CA LEU A 24 4.83 4.63 -5.22
C LEU A 24 5.58 5.56 -4.26
N ALA A 25 4.87 6.53 -3.72
CA ALA A 25 5.40 7.46 -2.72
C ALA A 25 4.95 7.06 -1.31
N ILE A 26 5.77 7.38 -0.31
CA ILE A 26 5.43 7.14 1.09
C ILE A 26 4.69 8.36 1.64
N GLU A 27 3.48 8.11 2.19
CA GLU A 27 2.60 9.06 2.90
C GLU A 27 2.05 10.18 2.03
N GLU A 28 2.88 11.00 1.40
CA GLU A 28 2.43 12.17 0.64
C GLU A 28 2.80 12.08 -0.83
N MET A 29 1.90 12.60 -1.67
CA MET A 29 2.16 12.74 -3.09
C MET A 29 3.23 13.80 -3.32
N PRO A 30 4.32 13.49 -4.08
CA PRO A 30 5.34 14.49 -4.40
C PRO A 30 4.76 15.67 -5.18
N ALA A 31 5.28 16.86 -4.92
CA ALA A 31 4.92 18.04 -5.67
C ALA A 31 5.27 17.87 -7.16
N GLY A 32 4.36 18.23 -8.07
CA GLY A 32 4.56 18.08 -9.50
C GLY A 32 4.52 16.64 -10.02
N ALA A 33 4.06 15.70 -9.21
CA ALA A 33 3.94 14.29 -9.63
C ALA A 33 2.93 14.13 -10.76
N GLU A 34 3.27 13.25 -11.71
CA GLU A 34 2.40 12.92 -12.84
C GLU A 34 1.58 11.67 -12.55
N TYR A 35 0.31 11.67 -12.99
CA TYR A 35 -0.55 10.49 -12.89
C TYR A 35 -0.28 9.50 -14.04
N PRO A 36 -0.49 8.20 -13.84
CA PRO A 36 -0.91 7.56 -12.59
C PRO A 36 0.23 7.43 -11.58
N LEU A 37 -0.14 7.46 -10.31
CA LEU A 37 0.80 7.17 -9.22
C LEU A 37 0.03 6.66 -8.00
N ALA A 38 0.76 6.21 -6.99
CA ALA A 38 0.14 5.75 -5.75
C ALA A 38 0.91 6.24 -4.53
N THR A 39 0.23 6.28 -3.40
CA THR A 39 0.83 6.53 -2.09
C THR A 39 0.58 5.33 -1.19
N ILE A 40 1.50 5.09 -0.26
CA ILE A 40 1.35 4.07 0.77
C ILE A 40 1.48 4.74 2.14
N GLU A 41 0.56 4.42 3.05
CA GLU A 41 0.62 4.91 4.43
C GLU A 41 0.23 3.83 5.42
N GLN A 42 0.77 3.93 6.63
CA GLN A 42 0.36 3.09 7.75
C GLN A 42 -0.70 3.83 8.55
N VAL A 43 -1.92 3.26 8.57
CA VAL A 43 -3.10 3.89 9.18
C VAL A 43 -3.18 3.59 10.67
N SER A 44 -2.82 2.35 11.05
CA SER A 44 -2.87 1.93 12.44
C SER A 44 -1.80 0.89 12.75
N SER A 45 -1.44 0.76 14.01
CA SER A 45 -0.58 -0.32 14.49
C SER A 45 -0.94 -0.68 15.93
N LYS A 46 -0.77 -1.94 16.26
CA LYS A 46 -1.06 -2.48 17.59
C LYS A 46 -0.10 -3.61 17.89
N THR A 47 0.45 -3.63 19.12
CA THR A 47 1.31 -4.70 19.60
C THR A 47 0.64 -5.38 20.81
N GLU A 48 0.51 -6.68 20.77
CA GLU A 48 -0.10 -7.48 21.85
C GLU A 48 0.86 -8.56 22.36
N GLN A 49 0.86 -8.77 23.67
CA GLN A 49 1.56 -9.90 24.27
C GLN A 49 0.69 -11.15 24.16
N LEU A 50 1.23 -12.20 23.49
CA LEU A 50 0.50 -13.43 23.22
C LEU A 50 0.70 -14.51 24.30
N THR A 51 1.81 -14.45 25.07
CA THR A 51 2.17 -15.49 26.03
C THR A 51 2.72 -14.88 27.32
N PHE A 52 2.65 -15.66 28.40
CA PHE A 52 3.27 -15.30 29.68
C PHE A 52 4.81 -15.25 29.62
N SER A 53 5.42 -15.88 28.62
CA SER A 53 6.87 -15.87 28.41
C SER A 53 7.37 -14.65 27.64
N GLY A 54 6.49 -13.70 27.30
CA GLY A 54 6.87 -12.45 26.65
C GLY A 54 6.84 -12.46 25.12
N GLY A 55 6.13 -13.42 24.50
CA GLY A 55 5.89 -13.40 23.07
C GLY A 55 4.94 -12.26 22.67
N TYR A 56 5.26 -11.55 21.59
CA TYR A 56 4.47 -10.43 21.08
C TYR A 56 4.05 -10.67 19.64
N GLU A 57 2.93 -10.07 19.28
CA GLU A 57 2.46 -9.97 17.90
C GLU A 57 2.03 -8.52 17.64
N SER A 58 2.41 -8.00 16.50
CA SER A 58 2.02 -6.66 16.07
C SER A 58 1.15 -6.75 14.83
N GLU A 59 0.07 -5.97 14.82
CA GLU A 59 -0.81 -5.81 13.68
C GLU A 59 -0.71 -4.38 13.16
N GLY A 60 -0.82 -4.22 11.85
CA GLY A 60 -0.88 -2.90 11.23
C GLY A 60 -1.82 -2.90 10.05
N GLU A 61 -2.45 -1.77 9.82
CA GLU A 61 -3.20 -1.51 8.60
C GLU A 61 -2.40 -0.57 7.70
N ILE A 62 -2.32 -0.94 6.42
CA ILE A 62 -1.62 -0.19 5.40
C ILE A 62 -2.62 0.12 4.30
N THR A 63 -2.68 1.40 3.89
CA THR A 63 -3.51 1.83 2.77
C THR A 63 -2.63 2.22 1.60
N VAL A 64 -2.93 1.66 0.42
CA VAL A 64 -2.34 2.06 -0.85
C VAL A 64 -3.42 2.77 -1.65
N ALA A 65 -3.21 4.05 -1.93
CA ALA A 65 -4.13 4.86 -2.72
C ALA A 65 -3.57 5.05 -4.13
N CYS A 66 -4.32 4.61 -5.15
CA CYS A 66 -3.93 4.71 -6.55
C CYS A 66 -4.67 5.87 -7.21
N TYR A 67 -3.92 6.82 -7.75
CA TYR A 67 -4.44 8.05 -8.37
C TYR A 67 -4.29 7.97 -9.88
N ALA A 68 -5.36 8.27 -10.61
CA ALA A 68 -5.37 8.26 -12.06
C ALA A 68 -6.34 9.30 -12.61
N THR A 69 -6.28 9.56 -13.91
CA THR A 69 -7.13 10.54 -14.57
C THR A 69 -8.48 9.96 -15.02
N THR A 70 -8.66 8.65 -14.93
CA THR A 70 -9.94 7.97 -15.16
C THR A 70 -10.23 6.99 -14.04
N GLN A 71 -11.51 6.81 -13.73
CA GLN A 71 -11.92 5.83 -12.72
C GLN A 71 -11.53 4.41 -13.09
N ARG A 72 -11.66 4.06 -14.37
CA ARG A 72 -11.30 2.74 -14.89
C ARG A 72 -9.82 2.42 -14.66
N GLN A 73 -8.95 3.38 -14.94
CA GLN A 73 -7.51 3.22 -14.71
C GLN A 73 -7.19 3.08 -13.22
N ALA A 74 -7.77 3.95 -12.38
CA ALA A 74 -7.57 3.88 -10.93
C ALA A 74 -8.00 2.52 -10.38
N ALA A 75 -9.16 2.01 -10.79
CA ALA A 75 -9.67 0.71 -10.37
C ALA A 75 -8.78 -0.44 -10.84
N ALA A 76 -8.29 -0.39 -12.07
CA ALA A 76 -7.38 -1.41 -12.61
C ALA A 76 -6.04 -1.44 -11.87
N LEU A 77 -5.48 -0.27 -11.54
CA LEU A 77 -4.24 -0.14 -10.79
C LEU A 77 -4.41 -0.63 -9.34
N ALA A 78 -5.52 -0.29 -8.71
CA ALA A 78 -5.83 -0.78 -7.36
C ALA A 78 -5.96 -2.31 -7.35
N GLN A 79 -6.57 -2.91 -8.37
CA GLN A 79 -6.67 -4.36 -8.49
C GLN A 79 -5.29 -4.99 -8.66
N ALA A 80 -4.41 -4.39 -9.45
CA ALA A 80 -3.04 -4.87 -9.63
C ALA A 80 -2.24 -4.83 -8.32
N VAL A 81 -2.40 -3.76 -7.53
CA VAL A 81 -1.78 -3.64 -6.20
C VAL A 81 -2.33 -4.70 -5.25
N ARG A 82 -3.63 -4.91 -5.25
CA ARG A 82 -4.30 -5.93 -4.44
C ARG A 82 -3.74 -7.32 -4.75
N ASP A 83 -3.62 -7.66 -6.02
CA ASP A 83 -3.10 -8.96 -6.46
C ASP A 83 -1.62 -9.14 -6.10
N ALA A 84 -0.84 -8.07 -6.09
CA ALA A 84 0.60 -8.13 -5.77
C ALA A 84 0.88 -8.40 -4.29
N LEU A 85 0.03 -7.94 -3.38
CA LEU A 85 0.22 -8.11 -1.93
C LEU A 85 -0.68 -9.18 -1.30
N ARG A 86 -1.79 -9.50 -1.93
CA ARG A 86 -2.75 -10.45 -1.36
C ARG A 86 -2.11 -11.81 -1.11
N LEU A 87 -2.25 -12.30 0.11
CA LEU A 87 -1.74 -13.59 0.57
C LEU A 87 -0.22 -13.77 0.42
N VAL A 88 0.50 -12.66 0.33
CA VAL A 88 1.96 -12.65 0.28
C VAL A 88 2.50 -12.40 1.68
N SER A 89 3.62 -13.02 2.02
CA SER A 89 4.39 -12.70 3.22
C SER A 89 5.58 -11.83 2.85
N VAL A 90 5.89 -10.84 3.68
CA VAL A 90 7.08 -9.98 3.48
C VAL A 90 8.02 -10.10 4.67
N THR A 91 9.31 -9.96 4.41
CA THR A 91 10.36 -10.10 5.43
C THR A 91 11.17 -8.81 5.52
N ILE A 92 11.40 -8.37 6.76
CA ILE A 92 12.33 -7.28 7.06
C ILE A 92 13.04 -7.57 8.39
N GLN A 93 14.35 -7.33 8.44
CA GLN A 93 15.17 -7.57 9.64
C GLN A 93 15.05 -9.00 10.17
N GLY A 94 14.96 -9.99 9.27
CA GLY A 94 14.85 -11.40 9.63
C GLY A 94 13.47 -11.84 10.13
N ARG A 95 12.50 -10.93 10.18
CA ARG A 95 11.13 -11.24 10.59
C ARG A 95 10.20 -11.27 9.38
N THR A 96 9.37 -12.31 9.31
CA THR A 96 8.42 -12.51 8.21
C THR A 96 7.00 -12.34 8.72
N THR A 97 6.19 -11.58 8.00
CA THR A 97 4.76 -11.43 8.31
C THR A 97 4.01 -12.74 8.10
N SER A 98 2.83 -12.85 8.69
CA SER A 98 1.80 -13.75 8.18
C SER A 98 1.38 -13.30 6.79
N GLU A 99 0.53 -14.08 6.13
CA GLU A 99 -0.05 -13.67 4.85
C GLU A 99 -0.79 -12.33 5.01
N ILE A 100 -0.60 -11.44 4.04
CA ILE A 100 -1.24 -10.13 4.03
C ILE A 100 -2.67 -10.29 3.50
N PHE A 101 -3.63 -9.75 4.24
CA PHE A 101 -5.05 -9.80 3.85
C PHE A 101 -5.52 -8.46 3.34
N VAL A 102 -6.40 -8.51 2.32
CA VAL A 102 -7.14 -7.33 1.86
C VAL A 102 -8.29 -7.09 2.84
N ASP A 103 -8.34 -5.89 3.43
CA ASP A 103 -9.29 -5.52 4.47
C ASP A 103 -10.32 -4.48 4.03
N GLY A 104 -10.32 -4.12 2.76
CA GLY A 104 -11.28 -3.19 2.19
C GLY A 104 -10.67 -2.23 1.18
N GLY A 105 -11.38 -1.15 0.91
CA GLY A 105 -10.93 -0.12 0.00
C GLY A 105 -12.05 0.88 -0.27
N GLU A 106 -11.70 1.99 -0.90
CA GLU A 106 -12.63 3.07 -1.23
C GLU A 106 -12.36 3.61 -2.63
N SER A 107 -13.42 4.15 -3.24
CA SER A 107 -13.35 4.88 -4.51
C SER A 107 -13.76 6.32 -4.27
N GLU A 108 -13.01 7.27 -4.80
CA GLU A 108 -13.30 8.68 -4.64
C GLU A 108 -12.93 9.48 -5.89
N TYR A 109 -13.75 10.49 -6.19
CA TYR A 109 -13.43 11.49 -7.21
C TYR A 109 -12.93 12.76 -6.51
N LEU A 110 -11.72 13.17 -6.81
CA LEU A 110 -11.08 14.32 -6.16
C LEU A 110 -11.30 15.65 -6.88
N GLY A 111 -12.00 15.66 -8.02
CA GLY A 111 -12.18 16.86 -8.82
C GLY A 111 -11.08 17.03 -9.86
N ARG A 112 -10.86 18.27 -10.32
CA ARG A 112 -9.81 18.59 -11.28
C ARG A 112 -8.51 18.90 -10.54
N GLY A 113 -7.41 18.33 -11.03
CA GLY A 113 -6.07 18.67 -10.58
C GLY A 113 -5.57 20.00 -11.13
N GLN A 114 -4.33 20.36 -10.79
CA GLN A 114 -3.71 21.63 -11.21
C GLN A 114 -3.56 21.75 -12.73
N ASP A 115 -3.40 20.63 -13.44
CA ASP A 115 -3.31 20.56 -14.89
C ASP A 115 -4.68 20.57 -15.60
N GLY A 116 -5.77 20.61 -14.86
CA GLY A 116 -7.13 20.61 -15.38
C GLY A 116 -7.72 19.22 -15.61
N ASP A 117 -6.96 18.16 -15.47
CA ASP A 117 -7.45 16.80 -15.62
C ASP A 117 -8.26 16.36 -14.39
N HIS A 118 -9.23 15.49 -14.62
CA HIS A 118 -9.96 14.86 -13.52
C HIS A 118 -9.04 13.88 -12.78
N VAL A 119 -9.18 13.80 -11.46
CA VAL A 119 -8.40 12.90 -10.61
C VAL A 119 -9.33 11.98 -9.86
N TYR A 120 -9.10 10.69 -10.02
CA TYR A 120 -9.81 9.61 -9.32
C TYR A 120 -8.84 8.85 -8.45
N VAL A 121 -9.27 8.45 -7.26
CA VAL A 121 -8.49 7.61 -6.36
C VAL A 121 -9.25 6.34 -6.03
N GLU A 122 -8.54 5.22 -6.11
CA GLU A 122 -8.97 3.93 -5.59
C GLU A 122 -7.97 3.51 -4.53
N SER A 123 -8.44 3.27 -3.32
CA SER A 123 -7.57 2.81 -2.23
C SER A 123 -7.82 1.34 -1.92
N VAL A 124 -6.78 0.68 -1.44
CA VAL A 124 -6.84 -0.70 -0.96
C VAL A 124 -6.24 -0.74 0.44
N ASP A 125 -6.99 -1.29 1.38
CA ASP A 125 -6.55 -1.47 2.75
C ASP A 125 -6.05 -2.90 2.96
N PHE A 126 -4.88 -3.03 3.56
CA PHE A 126 -4.27 -4.32 3.87
C PHE A 126 -4.05 -4.45 5.37
N SER A 127 -4.29 -5.64 5.88
CA SER A 127 -3.97 -6.02 7.25
C SER A 127 -2.69 -6.86 7.26
N VAL A 128 -1.72 -6.46 8.07
CA VAL A 128 -0.39 -7.07 8.14
C VAL A 128 -0.10 -7.44 9.60
N THR A 129 0.33 -8.66 9.83
CA THR A 129 0.69 -9.16 11.16
C THR A 129 2.16 -9.55 11.21
N TRP A 130 2.89 -9.04 12.20
CA TRP A 130 4.30 -9.34 12.44
C TRP A 130 4.49 -10.11 13.73
N PRO A 131 5.44 -11.06 13.78
CA PRO A 131 5.90 -11.60 15.05
C PRO A 131 6.76 -10.54 15.77
N GLY A 132 6.46 -10.28 17.04
CA GLY A 132 7.15 -9.27 17.81
C GLY A 132 6.64 -7.84 17.53
N GLU A 133 7.48 -6.83 17.80
CA GLU A 133 7.17 -5.43 17.53
C GLU A 133 7.29 -5.12 16.04
N LEU A 134 6.45 -4.18 15.55
CA LEU A 134 6.54 -3.75 14.15
C LEU A 134 7.91 -3.13 13.85
N PRO A 135 8.57 -3.55 12.76
CA PRO A 135 9.81 -2.91 12.34
C PRO A 135 9.53 -1.48 11.88
N THR A 136 10.42 -0.59 12.25
CA THR A 136 10.35 0.84 11.87
C THR A 136 11.09 1.13 10.57
#